data_25da5b8cd12a2867ec37dc11d21b621e
#
_entry.id   25da5b8cd12a2867ec37dc11d21b621e
#
_cell.length_a   1.000
_cell.length_b   1.000
_cell.length_c   1.000
_cell.angle_alpha   90.00
_cell.angle_beta   90.00
_cell.angle_gamma   90.00
#
_symmetry.space_group_name_H-M   'P 1'
#
loop_
_entity.id
_entity.type
_entity.pdbx_description
1 polymer ?
#
loop_
_entity_poly.entity_id
_entity_poly.type
_entity_poly.pdbx_seq_one_letter_code
_entity_poly.pdbx_strand_id
1 'polypeptide(L)'
;MSQINERGVVHEGVEYPLDVLIYATGFQWMATSTFNMITGRGGQTLRNKWRSEGVRTFLGLHSQGFPNLFIMSGPQGGGGQFNFTRGIEAHTDYVVWMLKTLREHGAGIVDIRKEPENAYAQHCREADIRTRPLRDCLSYYNGDGDAEPGSLAYYGGPQKWHELRAAAQESLEPYVFDPLSCGGRDGTPARGPHSAL
;
A
#
# COMPACT_ATOMS: atom_id res chain seq x y z
N MET A 1 22.03 1.53 -23.14
CA MET A 1 22.08 2.79 -23.93
C MET A 1 23.28 3.55 -23.42
N SER A 2 24.22 3.87 -24.27
CA SER A 2 25.49 4.50 -23.86
C SER A 2 25.46 6.01 -24.04
N GLN A 3 24.80 6.51 -25.08
CA GLN A 3 24.77 7.94 -25.42
C GLN A 3 23.58 8.28 -26.31
N ILE A 4 23.05 9.48 -26.18
CA ILE A 4 22.10 10.11 -27.11
C ILE A 4 22.84 11.23 -27.81
N ASN A 5 22.72 11.34 -29.12
CA ASN A 5 23.29 12.41 -29.93
C ASN A 5 22.21 13.03 -30.84
N GLU A 6 22.58 13.98 -31.68
CA GLU A 6 21.65 14.69 -32.57
C GLU A 6 21.01 13.80 -33.63
N ARG A 7 21.57 12.63 -33.90
CA ARG A 7 21.09 11.71 -34.94
C ARG A 7 20.32 10.52 -34.38
N GLY A 8 20.45 10.24 -33.08
CA GLY A 8 19.80 9.10 -32.49
C GLY A 8 20.44 8.57 -31.22
N VAL A 9 20.48 7.27 -31.06
CA VAL A 9 20.98 6.56 -29.89
C VAL A 9 22.19 5.74 -30.23
N VAL A 10 23.23 5.76 -29.39
CA VAL A 10 24.38 4.87 -29.49
C VAL A 10 24.28 3.79 -28.42
N HIS A 11 24.37 2.52 -28.83
CA HIS A 11 24.40 1.37 -27.94
C HIS A 11 25.52 0.42 -28.39
N GLU A 12 26.42 0.08 -27.47
CA GLU A 12 27.57 -0.79 -27.74
C GLU A 12 28.41 -0.38 -28.98
N GLY A 13 28.55 0.93 -29.18
CA GLY A 13 29.31 1.50 -30.29
C GLY A 13 28.57 1.56 -31.64
N VAL A 14 27.35 1.06 -31.70
CA VAL A 14 26.48 1.12 -32.91
C VAL A 14 25.54 2.31 -32.78
N GLU A 15 25.47 3.14 -33.82
CA GLU A 15 24.55 4.27 -33.90
C GLU A 15 23.23 3.82 -34.56
N TYR A 16 22.14 4.12 -33.90
CA TYR A 16 20.78 3.91 -34.38
C TYR A 16 20.16 5.27 -34.69
N PRO A 17 20.08 5.67 -35.95
CA PRO A 17 19.44 6.93 -36.34
C PRO A 17 17.93 6.86 -36.06
N LEU A 18 17.37 7.95 -35.49
CA LEU A 18 15.98 8.05 -35.09
C LEU A 18 15.41 9.41 -35.49
N ASP A 19 14.18 9.44 -35.97
CA ASP A 19 13.41 10.67 -36.17
C ASP A 19 12.78 11.17 -34.87
N VAL A 20 12.41 10.23 -33.95
CA VAL A 20 11.76 10.54 -32.68
C VAL A 20 12.27 9.61 -31.59
N LEU A 21 12.58 10.16 -30.45
CA LEU A 21 12.90 9.42 -29.22
C LEU A 21 11.84 9.67 -28.15
N ILE A 22 11.14 8.61 -27.73
CA ILE A 22 10.13 8.68 -26.67
C ILE A 22 10.74 8.14 -25.38
N TYR A 23 10.77 8.98 -24.33
CA TYR A 23 11.22 8.59 -23.00
C TYR A 23 10.08 7.92 -22.25
N ALA A 24 10.17 6.60 -22.02
CA ALA A 24 9.23 5.82 -21.23
C ALA A 24 9.95 5.23 -20.01
N THR A 25 10.53 6.10 -19.18
CA THR A 25 11.46 5.74 -18.09
C THR A 25 10.79 5.18 -16.83
N GLY A 26 9.45 5.15 -16.77
CA GLY A 26 8.69 4.60 -15.65
C GLY A 26 8.69 5.49 -14.41
N PHE A 27 8.28 4.92 -13.27
CA PHE A 27 8.18 5.60 -11.98
C PHE A 27 9.06 4.94 -10.93
N GLN A 28 9.64 5.74 -10.06
CA GLN A 28 10.32 5.29 -8.84
C GLN A 28 9.33 5.36 -7.66
N TRP A 29 8.43 4.40 -7.57
CA TRP A 29 7.34 4.45 -6.60
C TRP A 29 7.82 4.44 -5.15
N MET A 30 8.91 3.71 -4.80
CA MET A 30 9.52 3.72 -3.47
C MET A 30 10.24 5.04 -3.13
N ALA A 31 10.56 5.86 -4.13
CA ALA A 31 11.21 7.16 -3.92
C ALA A 31 10.22 8.27 -3.54
N THR A 32 8.91 8.00 -3.59
CA THR A 32 7.89 9.00 -3.20
C THR A 32 8.10 9.47 -1.76
N SER A 33 7.97 10.76 -1.53
CA SER A 33 8.04 11.36 -0.20
C SER A 33 6.88 10.93 0.70
N THR A 34 5.75 10.54 0.13
CA THR A 34 4.52 10.16 0.86
C THR A 34 4.79 9.09 1.92
N PHE A 35 5.53 8.05 1.60
CA PHE A 35 5.82 6.98 2.57
C PHE A 35 6.74 7.41 3.72
N ASN A 36 7.52 8.48 3.55
CA ASN A 36 8.29 9.09 4.63
C ASN A 36 7.42 9.93 5.57
N MET A 37 6.31 10.46 5.09
CA MET A 37 5.40 11.31 5.87
C MET A 37 4.43 10.50 6.74
N ILE A 38 4.25 9.21 6.42
CA ILE A 38 3.39 8.31 7.19
C ILE A 38 4.23 7.69 8.30
N THR A 39 3.90 8.05 9.55
CA THR A 39 4.60 7.55 10.75
C THR A 39 3.66 6.68 11.56
N GLY A 40 4.10 5.47 11.86
CA GLY A 40 3.39 4.48 12.67
C GLY A 40 3.79 4.49 14.15
N ARG A 41 3.43 3.42 14.85
CA ARG A 41 3.80 3.19 16.26
C ARG A 41 5.34 3.20 16.40
N GLY A 42 5.82 3.74 17.49
CA GLY A 42 7.25 3.82 17.76
C GLY A 42 8.05 4.79 16.88
N GLY A 43 7.37 5.64 16.09
CA GLY A 43 8.03 6.64 15.24
C GLY A 43 8.62 6.07 13.94
N GLN A 44 8.36 4.80 13.60
CA GLN A 44 8.80 4.19 12.36
C GLN A 44 8.00 4.74 11.17
N THR A 45 8.69 5.18 10.10
CA THR A 45 8.01 5.57 8.87
C THR A 45 7.64 4.34 8.03
N LEU A 46 6.57 4.45 7.23
CA LEU A 46 6.13 3.36 6.36
C LEU A 46 7.23 2.96 5.37
N ARG A 47 7.98 3.94 4.85
CA ARG A 47 9.12 3.69 3.99
C ARG A 47 10.21 2.87 4.68
N ASN A 48 10.55 3.19 5.93
CA ASN A 48 11.59 2.47 6.66
C ASN A 48 11.17 1.02 6.94
N LYS A 49 9.90 0.80 7.34
CA LYS A 49 9.35 -0.55 7.48
C LYS A 49 9.50 -1.35 6.18
N TRP A 50 8.99 -0.80 5.08
CA TRP A 50 8.99 -1.52 3.80
C TRP A 50 10.38 -1.71 3.20
N ARG A 51 11.34 -0.84 3.51
CA ARG A 51 12.75 -1.05 3.13
C ARG A 51 13.43 -2.16 3.93
N SER A 52 13.13 -2.27 5.21
CA SER A 52 13.80 -3.27 6.08
C SER A 52 13.16 -4.65 6.03
N GLU A 53 11.84 -4.73 5.82
CA GLU A 53 11.08 -5.98 5.89
C GLU A 53 10.53 -6.44 4.52
N GLY A 54 10.73 -5.64 3.47
CA GLY A 54 10.01 -5.75 2.21
C GLY A 54 8.59 -5.15 2.31
N VAL A 55 7.97 -4.94 1.16
CA VAL A 55 6.58 -4.43 1.14
C VAL A 55 5.64 -5.49 1.68
N ARG A 56 4.95 -5.14 2.76
CA ARG A 56 3.97 -5.98 3.44
C ARG A 56 2.73 -5.20 3.75
N THR A 57 1.60 -5.77 3.37
CA THR A 57 0.28 -5.24 3.68
C THR A 57 -0.65 -6.38 4.06
N PHE A 58 -1.78 -6.06 4.65
CA PHE A 58 -2.89 -7.00 4.77
C PHE A 58 -4.01 -6.57 3.83
N LEU A 59 -4.37 -7.44 2.89
CA LEU A 59 -5.34 -7.23 1.81
C LEU A 59 -5.00 -6.02 0.89
N GLY A 60 -3.75 -5.53 0.92
CA GLY A 60 -3.38 -4.30 0.22
C GLY A 60 -3.95 -3.02 0.83
N LEU A 61 -4.56 -3.10 2.01
CA LEU A 61 -5.30 -2.03 2.65
C LEU A 61 -4.64 -1.53 3.93
N HIS A 62 -3.98 -2.39 4.70
CA HIS A 62 -3.36 -2.05 5.97
C HIS A 62 -1.88 -2.39 5.99
N SER A 63 -1.13 -1.75 6.87
CA SER A 63 0.22 -2.17 7.23
C SER A 63 0.34 -2.19 8.75
N GLN A 64 0.80 -3.32 9.29
CA GLN A 64 0.94 -3.55 10.74
C GLN A 64 1.82 -2.50 11.39
N GLY A 65 1.42 -1.98 12.54
CA GLY A 65 2.11 -0.90 13.23
C GLY A 65 1.73 0.50 12.74
N PHE A 66 0.82 0.60 11.77
CA PHE A 66 0.27 1.86 11.26
C PHE A 66 -1.25 1.91 11.49
N PRO A 67 -1.68 2.14 12.73
CA PRO A 67 -3.09 2.10 13.09
C PRO A 67 -3.88 3.16 12.31
N ASN A 68 -5.11 2.80 11.95
CA ASN A 68 -6.03 3.64 11.18
C ASN A 68 -5.52 4.07 9.79
N LEU A 69 -4.45 3.43 9.28
CA LEU A 69 -4.00 3.63 7.92
C LEU A 69 -4.77 2.72 6.97
N PHE A 70 -5.41 3.31 5.98
CA PHE A 70 -6.04 2.61 4.86
C PHE A 70 -5.36 3.01 3.56
N ILE A 71 -4.73 2.05 2.89
CA ILE A 71 -4.00 2.26 1.63
C ILE A 71 -4.94 1.89 0.49
N MET A 72 -5.43 2.92 -0.23
CA MET A 72 -6.34 2.70 -1.36
C MET A 72 -5.55 2.42 -2.63
N SER A 73 -5.82 1.27 -3.28
CA SER A 73 -5.11 0.85 -4.50
C SER A 73 -3.58 0.85 -4.37
N GLY A 74 -3.11 0.54 -3.16
CA GLY A 74 -1.69 0.42 -2.85
C GLY A 74 -1.09 -0.92 -3.26
N PRO A 75 0.17 -1.16 -2.86
CA PRO A 75 0.84 -2.43 -3.12
C PRO A 75 0.04 -3.59 -2.54
N GLN A 76 0.04 -4.72 -3.26
CA GLN A 76 -0.67 -5.95 -2.89
C GLN A 76 -2.22 -5.80 -2.80
N GLY A 77 -2.77 -4.63 -3.12
CA GLY A 77 -4.22 -4.38 -3.14
C GLY A 77 -4.90 -4.67 -4.47
N GLY A 78 -4.14 -5.02 -5.47
CA GLY A 78 -4.59 -5.35 -6.82
C GLY A 78 -3.41 -5.38 -7.78
N GLY A 79 -3.67 -5.72 -9.01
CA GLY A 79 -2.67 -5.78 -10.07
C GLY A 79 -3.34 -5.63 -11.43
N GLY A 80 -2.62 -5.89 -12.52
CA GLY A 80 -3.13 -5.78 -13.88
C GLY A 80 -4.34 -6.67 -14.21
N GLN A 81 -4.72 -7.56 -13.30
CA GLN A 81 -5.91 -8.42 -13.41
C GLN A 81 -7.18 -7.78 -12.84
N PHE A 82 -7.06 -6.65 -12.14
CA PHE A 82 -8.19 -5.93 -11.56
C PHE A 82 -8.57 -4.75 -12.45
N ASN A 83 -9.86 -4.55 -12.64
CA ASN A 83 -10.36 -3.26 -13.07
C ASN A 83 -10.13 -2.26 -11.93
N PHE A 84 -9.36 -1.20 -12.18
CA PHE A 84 -8.92 -0.25 -11.18
C PHE A 84 -10.10 0.41 -10.43
N THR A 85 -11.12 0.85 -11.16
CA THR A 85 -12.30 1.50 -10.58
C THR A 85 -13.07 0.53 -9.68
N ARG A 86 -13.25 -0.71 -10.13
CA ARG A 86 -13.91 -1.76 -9.37
C ARG A 86 -13.13 -2.13 -8.10
N GLY A 87 -11.81 -2.10 -8.18
CA GLY A 87 -10.95 -2.30 -7.01
C GLY A 87 -11.12 -1.20 -5.98
N ILE A 88 -11.16 0.07 -6.40
CA ILE A 88 -11.39 1.20 -5.49
C ILE A 88 -12.77 1.12 -4.82
N GLU A 89 -13.83 0.76 -5.53
CA GLU A 89 -15.15 0.52 -4.95
C GLU A 89 -15.09 -0.52 -3.83
N ALA A 90 -14.46 -1.67 -4.10
CA ALA A 90 -14.33 -2.74 -3.12
C ALA A 90 -13.49 -2.35 -1.89
N HIS A 91 -12.45 -1.53 -2.08
CA HIS A 91 -11.66 -0.95 -1.00
C HIS A 91 -12.48 0.05 -0.18
N THR A 92 -13.28 0.88 -0.84
CA THR A 92 -14.18 1.85 -0.18
C THR A 92 -15.22 1.13 0.67
N ASP A 93 -15.86 0.10 0.14
CA ASP A 93 -16.81 -0.73 0.89
C ASP A 93 -16.19 -1.36 2.14
N TYR A 94 -14.93 -1.81 2.01
CA TYR A 94 -14.19 -2.35 3.14
C TYR A 94 -13.89 -1.28 4.21
N VAL A 95 -13.46 -0.08 3.81
CA VAL A 95 -13.20 1.02 4.75
C VAL A 95 -14.48 1.41 5.49
N VAL A 96 -15.60 1.53 4.76
CA VAL A 96 -16.91 1.83 5.37
C VAL A 96 -17.33 0.73 6.36
N TRP A 97 -17.14 -0.53 5.98
CA TRP A 97 -17.39 -1.66 6.89
C TRP A 97 -16.53 -1.57 8.14
N MET A 98 -15.22 -1.32 8.02
CA MET A 98 -14.31 -1.22 9.15
C MET A 98 -14.68 -0.07 10.10
N LEU A 99 -15.07 1.09 9.56
CA LEU A 99 -15.52 2.22 10.39
C LEU A 99 -16.80 1.89 11.18
N LYS A 100 -17.71 1.13 10.60
CA LYS A 100 -18.90 0.61 11.31
C LYS A 100 -18.48 -0.37 12.40
N THR A 101 -17.62 -1.32 12.10
CA THR A 101 -17.10 -2.31 13.04
C THR A 101 -16.41 -1.65 14.23
N LEU A 102 -15.55 -0.66 14.00
CA LEU A 102 -14.93 0.13 15.06
C LEU A 102 -15.98 0.75 16.01
N ARG A 103 -17.02 1.33 15.45
CA ARG A 103 -18.11 1.96 16.21
C ARG A 103 -18.90 0.92 17.02
N GLU A 104 -19.20 -0.24 16.46
CA GLU A 104 -19.91 -1.34 17.11
C GLU A 104 -19.11 -1.93 18.29
N HIS A 105 -17.78 -1.95 18.16
CA HIS A 105 -16.88 -2.42 19.23
C HIS A 105 -16.48 -1.32 20.23
N GLY A 106 -17.02 -0.10 20.09
CA GLY A 106 -16.61 1.04 20.94
C GLY A 106 -15.13 1.37 20.82
N ALA A 107 -14.50 1.00 19.72
CA ALA A 107 -13.10 1.22 19.43
C ALA A 107 -12.91 2.45 18.54
N GLY A 108 -11.76 3.08 18.65
CA GLY A 108 -11.39 4.20 17.77
C GLY A 108 -10.11 3.94 17.00
N ILE A 109 -9.47 2.83 17.27
CA ILE A 109 -8.21 2.45 16.64
C ILE A 109 -8.31 1.02 16.14
N VAL A 110 -7.91 0.80 14.88
CA VAL A 110 -7.68 -0.53 14.31
C VAL A 110 -6.24 -0.64 13.83
N ASP A 111 -5.61 -1.73 14.15
CA ASP A 111 -4.32 -2.15 13.63
C ASP A 111 -4.42 -3.62 13.18
N ILE A 112 -3.41 -4.11 12.48
CA ILE A 112 -3.37 -5.50 12.00
C ILE A 112 -2.34 -6.28 12.82
N ARG A 113 -2.64 -7.55 13.11
CA ARG A 113 -1.66 -8.47 13.68
C ARG A 113 -0.56 -8.78 12.67
N LYS A 114 0.64 -9.06 13.16
CA LYS A 114 1.81 -9.32 12.31
C LYS A 114 1.67 -10.61 11.50
N GLU A 115 1.08 -11.62 12.08
CA GLU A 115 0.92 -12.94 11.47
C GLU A 115 0.02 -12.91 10.22
N PRO A 116 -1.19 -12.30 10.25
CA PRO A 116 -2.02 -12.13 9.06
C PRO A 116 -1.38 -11.29 7.96
N GLU A 117 -0.65 -10.20 8.32
CA GLU A 117 0.10 -9.41 7.33
C GLU A 117 1.17 -10.27 6.64
N ASN A 118 1.94 -11.05 7.41
CA ASN A 118 2.97 -11.93 6.87
C ASN A 118 2.37 -13.04 5.99
N ALA A 119 1.29 -13.65 6.43
CA ALA A 119 0.61 -14.69 5.67
C ALA A 119 0.06 -14.16 4.34
N TYR A 120 -0.52 -12.95 4.34
CA TYR A 120 -0.99 -12.32 3.12
C TYR A 120 0.16 -11.94 2.18
N ALA A 121 1.25 -11.37 2.70
CA ALA A 121 2.44 -11.08 1.91
C ALA A 121 3.05 -12.36 1.29
N GLN A 122 3.05 -13.48 2.01
CA GLN A 122 3.47 -14.78 1.49
C GLN A 122 2.53 -15.28 0.40
N HIS A 123 1.22 -15.17 0.60
CA HIS A 123 0.21 -15.50 -0.41
C HIS A 123 0.40 -14.68 -1.70
N CYS A 124 0.72 -13.38 -1.60
CA CYS A 124 1.02 -12.54 -2.75
C CYS A 124 2.25 -13.06 -3.52
N ARG A 125 3.33 -13.44 -2.83
CA ARG A 125 4.54 -14.01 -3.45
C ARG A 125 4.24 -15.31 -4.18
N GLU A 126 3.48 -16.19 -3.57
CA GLU A 126 3.12 -17.49 -4.18
C GLU A 126 2.23 -17.31 -5.42
N ALA A 127 1.33 -16.35 -5.40
CA ALA A 127 0.51 -16.00 -6.56
C ALA A 127 1.37 -15.40 -7.69
N ASP A 128 2.34 -14.53 -7.38
CA ASP A 128 3.23 -13.89 -8.34
C ASP A 128 4.12 -14.89 -9.09
N ILE A 129 4.69 -15.88 -8.41
CA ILE A 129 5.56 -16.89 -9.03
C ILE A 129 4.88 -17.62 -10.20
N ARG A 130 3.57 -17.78 -10.14
CA ARG A 130 2.78 -18.50 -11.15
C ARG A 130 2.38 -17.67 -12.35
N THR A 131 2.23 -16.37 -12.20
CA THR A 131 1.51 -15.54 -13.18
C THR A 131 2.26 -14.28 -13.63
N ARG A 132 3.47 -14.07 -13.19
CA ARG A 132 4.24 -12.84 -13.39
C ARG A 132 4.56 -12.56 -14.88
N PRO A 133 3.87 -11.63 -15.54
CA PRO A 133 4.09 -11.36 -16.97
C PRO A 133 5.35 -10.52 -17.25
N LEU A 134 5.97 -9.93 -16.21
CA LEU A 134 7.09 -8.98 -16.34
C LEU A 134 8.36 -9.46 -15.62
N ARG A 135 8.52 -10.76 -15.47
CA ARG A 135 9.56 -11.38 -14.63
C ARG A 135 10.98 -10.92 -14.98
N ASP A 136 11.24 -10.71 -16.26
CA ASP A 136 12.58 -10.39 -16.77
C ASP A 136 12.73 -8.90 -17.12
N CYS A 137 11.76 -8.06 -16.76
CA CYS A 137 11.79 -6.63 -17.02
C CYS A 137 12.15 -5.85 -15.77
N LEU A 138 13.00 -4.83 -15.91
CA LEU A 138 13.13 -3.78 -14.90
C LEU A 138 11.83 -2.96 -14.91
N SER A 139 11.06 -3.08 -13.85
CA SER A 139 9.75 -2.42 -13.72
C SER A 139 9.54 -2.05 -12.26
N TYR A 140 8.86 -0.95 -12.02
CA TYR A 140 8.45 -0.57 -10.67
C TYR A 140 7.55 -1.63 -10.00
N TYR A 141 6.86 -2.48 -10.76
CA TYR A 141 6.15 -3.65 -10.23
C TYR A 141 7.10 -4.70 -9.65
N ASN A 142 8.35 -4.69 -10.05
CA ASN A 142 9.42 -5.56 -9.56
C ASN A 142 10.33 -4.83 -8.56
N GLY A 143 9.92 -3.64 -8.08
CA GLY A 143 10.67 -2.86 -7.10
C GLY A 143 11.99 -2.31 -7.62
N ASP A 144 12.05 -1.94 -8.91
CA ASP A 144 13.27 -1.43 -9.59
C ASP A 144 14.46 -2.40 -9.51
N GLY A 145 14.20 -3.69 -9.34
CA GLY A 145 15.21 -4.74 -9.20
C GLY A 145 15.59 -5.05 -7.75
N ASP A 146 15.19 -4.24 -6.78
CA ASP A 146 15.52 -4.41 -5.35
C ASP A 146 14.43 -5.09 -4.53
N ALA A 147 13.22 -5.23 -5.09
CA ALA A 147 12.12 -5.87 -4.36
C ALA A 147 12.10 -7.37 -4.58
N GLU A 148 11.85 -8.09 -3.51
CA GLU A 148 11.56 -9.53 -3.57
C GLU A 148 10.38 -9.80 -4.53
N PRO A 149 10.41 -10.89 -5.32
CA PRO A 149 9.29 -11.30 -6.17
C PRO A 149 7.96 -11.30 -5.40
N GLY A 150 6.89 -10.78 -6.03
CA GLY A 150 5.56 -10.74 -5.43
C GLY A 150 5.33 -9.64 -4.39
N SER A 151 6.21 -8.64 -4.33
CA SER A 151 6.12 -7.61 -3.29
C SER A 151 5.11 -6.50 -3.60
N LEU A 152 4.85 -6.18 -4.87
CA LEU A 152 4.10 -4.96 -5.20
C LEU A 152 2.70 -5.18 -5.77
N ALA A 153 2.44 -6.29 -6.42
CA ALA A 153 1.13 -6.56 -7.01
C ALA A 153 0.50 -7.82 -6.42
N TYR A 154 -0.81 -7.90 -6.50
CA TYR A 154 -1.56 -9.10 -6.17
C TYR A 154 -2.03 -9.79 -7.46
N TYR A 155 -1.55 -11.00 -7.71
CA TYR A 155 -1.88 -11.78 -8.90
C TYR A 155 -2.80 -12.97 -8.63
N GLY A 156 -3.35 -13.10 -7.43
CA GLY A 156 -4.28 -14.18 -7.07
C GLY A 156 -5.69 -14.05 -7.66
N GLY A 157 -5.96 -12.94 -8.36
CA GLY A 157 -7.24 -12.66 -8.98
C GLY A 157 -8.28 -12.04 -8.04
N PRO A 158 -9.28 -11.33 -8.61
CA PRO A 158 -10.26 -10.59 -7.83
C PRO A 158 -11.13 -11.48 -6.95
N GLN A 159 -11.54 -12.65 -7.45
CA GLN A 159 -12.38 -13.56 -6.68
C GLN A 159 -11.69 -14.02 -5.41
N LYS A 160 -10.43 -14.44 -5.49
CA LYS A 160 -9.66 -14.89 -4.31
C LYS A 160 -9.45 -13.77 -3.31
N TRP A 161 -9.20 -12.55 -3.78
CA TRP A 161 -9.11 -11.38 -2.92
C TRP A 161 -10.42 -11.13 -2.15
N HIS A 162 -11.57 -11.23 -2.83
CA HIS A 162 -12.89 -11.09 -2.19
C HIS A 162 -13.15 -12.18 -1.15
N GLU A 163 -12.75 -13.42 -1.41
CA GLU A 163 -12.86 -14.54 -0.44
C GLU A 163 -12.01 -14.25 0.82
N LEU A 164 -10.75 -13.84 0.65
CA LEU A 164 -9.87 -13.49 1.77
C LEU A 164 -10.40 -12.32 2.59
N ARG A 165 -10.93 -11.30 1.92
CA ARG A 165 -11.59 -10.17 2.56
C ARG A 165 -12.81 -10.61 3.37
N ALA A 166 -13.68 -11.41 2.78
CA ALA A 166 -14.89 -11.89 3.45
C ALA A 166 -14.55 -12.72 4.70
N ALA A 167 -13.58 -13.64 4.59
CA ALA A 167 -13.11 -14.42 5.72
C ALA A 167 -12.55 -13.55 6.85
N ALA A 168 -11.79 -12.52 6.52
CA ALA A 168 -11.26 -11.58 7.50
C ALA A 168 -12.36 -10.74 8.17
N GLN A 169 -13.39 -10.36 7.42
CA GLN A 169 -14.53 -9.62 7.94
C GLN A 169 -15.41 -10.46 8.88
N GLU A 170 -15.52 -11.75 8.62
CA GLU A 170 -16.30 -12.68 9.42
C GLU A 170 -15.59 -13.04 10.74
N SER A 171 -14.31 -13.37 10.68
CA SER A 171 -13.55 -13.84 11.84
C SER A 171 -13.10 -12.73 12.78
N LEU A 172 -12.85 -11.53 12.26
CA LEU A 172 -12.21 -10.39 12.93
C LEU A 172 -10.81 -10.70 13.54
N GLU A 173 -10.34 -11.92 13.44
CA GLU A 173 -9.08 -12.39 14.03
C GLU A 173 -7.87 -11.58 13.57
N PRO A 174 -7.75 -11.12 12.30
CA PRO A 174 -6.61 -10.35 11.85
C PRO A 174 -6.43 -8.98 12.53
N TYR A 175 -7.47 -8.46 13.17
CA TYR A 175 -7.52 -7.08 13.66
C TYR A 175 -7.24 -6.98 15.15
N VAL A 176 -6.64 -5.85 15.52
CA VAL A 176 -6.53 -5.38 16.90
C VAL A 176 -7.33 -4.11 17.03
N PHE A 177 -8.28 -4.10 17.95
CA PHE A 177 -9.12 -2.95 18.24
C PHE A 177 -8.73 -2.34 19.58
N ASP A 178 -8.36 -1.06 19.58
CA ASP A 178 -8.05 -0.33 20.82
C ASP A 178 -9.08 0.80 21.01
N PRO A 179 -9.45 1.14 22.25
CA PRO A 179 -10.25 2.32 22.53
C PRO A 179 -9.47 3.57 22.11
N LEU A 180 -10.19 4.64 21.72
CA LEU A 180 -9.56 5.95 21.66
C LEU A 180 -9.11 6.31 23.08
N SER A 181 -7.81 6.32 23.33
CA SER A 181 -7.28 6.97 24.52
C SER A 181 -7.54 8.48 24.33
N CYS A 182 -8.60 8.98 24.95
CA CYS A 182 -8.72 10.41 25.19
C CYS A 182 -7.52 10.77 26.05
N GLY A 183 -6.42 11.21 25.44
CA GLY A 183 -5.36 11.90 26.16
C GLY A 183 -6.05 13.03 26.93
N GLY A 184 -6.01 12.98 28.25
CA GLY A 184 -6.69 13.93 29.11
C GLY A 184 -6.36 15.34 28.67
N ARG A 185 -7.29 15.96 28.01
CA ARG A 185 -7.39 17.41 28.03
C ARG A 185 -8.10 17.71 29.33
N ASP A 186 -7.36 17.82 30.41
CA ASP A 186 -7.74 18.64 31.53
C ASP A 186 -7.77 20.10 31.02
N GLY A 187 -8.83 20.40 30.30
CA GLY A 187 -9.12 21.68 29.71
C GLY A 187 -10.49 22.12 30.20
N THR A 188 -10.52 22.64 31.41
CA THR A 188 -11.59 23.52 31.87
C THR A 188 -11.89 24.54 30.75
N PRO A 189 -13.12 24.64 30.26
CA PRO A 189 -13.43 25.67 29.28
C PRO A 189 -13.29 27.02 29.97
N ALA A 190 -12.33 27.82 29.51
CA ALA A 190 -12.24 29.23 29.85
C ALA A 190 -13.55 29.91 29.41
N ARG A 191 -14.39 30.27 30.34
CA ARG A 191 -15.50 31.18 30.14
C ARG A 191 -14.91 32.55 29.77
N GLY A 192 -14.88 32.84 28.48
CA GLY A 192 -14.66 34.21 28.03
C GLY A 192 -15.82 35.10 28.42
N PRO A 193 -15.60 36.38 28.81
CA PRO A 193 -16.65 37.26 29.22
C PRO A 193 -17.50 37.69 28.00
N HIS A 194 -18.80 37.47 28.08
CA HIS A 194 -19.76 38.18 27.26
C HIS A 194 -19.70 39.68 27.64
N SER A 195 -19.13 40.50 26.76
CA SER A 195 -19.40 41.95 26.78
C SER A 195 -20.54 42.22 25.80
N ALA A 196 -21.59 42.71 26.37
CA ALA A 196 -22.71 43.34 25.66
C ALA A 196 -22.25 44.51 24.80
N LEU A 197 -22.71 44.58 23.56
CA LEU A 197 -23.37 45.73 22.93
C LEU A 197 -23.97 45.27 21.62
#